data_3a51bce2264d130ff0c940962dce20d6
#
_entry.id   3a51bce2264d130ff0c940962dce20d6
#
_cell.length_a   1.000
_cell.length_b   1.000
_cell.length_c   1.000
_cell.angle_alpha   90.00
_cell.angle_beta   90.00
_cell.angle_gamma   90.00
#
_symmetry.space_group_name_H-M   'P 1'
#
loop_
_entity.id
_entity.type
_entity.pdbx_description
1 polymer ?
#
loop_
_entity_poly.entity_id
_entity_poly.type
_entity_poly.pdbx_seq_one_letter_code
_entity_poly.pdbx_strand_id
1 'polypeptide(L)'
;MFLTLRERKQLRALEAPFLRQPEVRQMEQFTQHGRVSTLEHCLRVAERSFWLSLRLGWQVDRKALVTGALLHDFYGYDWHEKRPGGKLHGFTHPAAAFENASRFFRLPRKERGIIRSHMWPLTLFHAPVCREAWLVSAADKWCSLEETLNKRK
;
A
#
# COMPACT_ATOMS: atom_id res chain seq x y z
N MET A 1 4.40 4.40 -17.96
CA MET A 1 5.13 3.46 -17.06
C MET A 1 4.72 2.05 -17.44
N PHE A 2 5.67 1.22 -17.89
CA PHE A 2 5.35 -0.14 -18.34
C PHE A 2 6.37 -1.14 -17.80
N LEU A 3 5.88 -2.21 -17.17
CA LEU A 3 6.63 -3.40 -16.85
C LEU A 3 6.70 -4.29 -18.11
N THR A 4 7.85 -4.93 -18.34
CA THR A 4 7.98 -5.99 -19.32
C THR A 4 7.10 -7.19 -18.94
N LEU A 5 6.82 -8.10 -19.86
CA LEU A 5 6.05 -9.33 -19.58
C LEU A 5 6.67 -10.16 -18.46
N ARG A 6 8.02 -10.26 -18.43
CA ARG A 6 8.75 -10.98 -17.39
C ARG A 6 8.60 -10.31 -16.02
N GLU A 7 8.77 -8.99 -15.95
CA GLU A 7 8.60 -8.20 -14.72
C GLU A 7 7.17 -8.29 -14.18
N ARG A 8 6.18 -8.18 -15.06
CA ARG A 8 4.76 -8.32 -14.71
C ARG A 8 4.43 -9.73 -14.18
N LYS A 9 4.99 -10.79 -14.78
CA LYS A 9 4.82 -12.16 -14.30
C LYS A 9 5.41 -12.33 -12.89
N GLN A 10 6.56 -11.73 -12.62
CA GLN A 10 7.18 -11.75 -11.29
C GLN A 10 6.31 -11.04 -10.26
N LEU A 11 5.82 -9.83 -10.57
CA LEU A 11 4.93 -9.08 -9.68
C LEU A 11 3.67 -9.89 -9.36
N ARG A 12 2.97 -10.40 -10.37
CA ARG A 12 1.74 -11.19 -10.18
C ARG A 12 1.97 -12.45 -9.33
N ALA A 13 3.12 -13.09 -9.45
CA ALA A 13 3.46 -14.24 -8.62
C ALA A 13 3.60 -13.88 -7.13
N LEU A 14 4.07 -12.64 -6.83
CA LEU A 14 4.16 -12.12 -5.48
C LEU A 14 2.80 -11.67 -4.92
N GLU A 15 1.92 -11.14 -5.75
CA GLU A 15 0.57 -10.69 -5.39
C GLU A 15 -0.40 -11.85 -5.15
N ALA A 16 -0.28 -12.92 -5.94
CA ALA A 16 -1.25 -14.01 -6.00
C ALA A 16 -1.60 -14.65 -4.64
N PRO A 17 -0.67 -14.89 -3.70
CA PRO A 17 -1.00 -15.44 -2.39
C PRO A 17 -1.95 -14.53 -1.59
N PHE A 18 -1.80 -13.21 -1.71
CA PHE A 18 -2.63 -12.22 -1.02
C PHE A 18 -4.01 -12.09 -1.69
N LEU A 19 -4.06 -12.05 -3.01
CA LEU A 19 -5.31 -11.93 -3.77
C LEU A 19 -6.24 -13.15 -3.64
N ARG A 20 -5.75 -14.26 -3.12
CA ARG A 20 -6.58 -15.43 -2.77
C ARG A 20 -7.27 -15.30 -1.42
N GLN A 21 -6.82 -14.38 -0.57
CA GLN A 21 -7.37 -14.19 0.77
C GLN A 21 -8.67 -13.37 0.69
N PRO A 22 -9.77 -13.87 1.27
CA PRO A 22 -11.05 -13.15 1.27
C PRO A 22 -10.95 -11.77 1.89
N GLU A 23 -10.14 -11.63 2.94
CA GLU A 23 -9.95 -10.39 3.68
C GLU A 23 -9.28 -9.30 2.80
N VAL A 24 -8.34 -9.68 1.94
CA VAL A 24 -7.74 -8.75 0.97
C VAL A 24 -8.75 -8.36 -0.10
N ARG A 25 -9.57 -9.30 -0.57
CA ARG A 25 -10.63 -9.02 -1.54
C ARG A 25 -11.69 -8.07 -1.01
N GLN A 26 -11.99 -8.10 0.28
CA GLN A 26 -12.93 -7.15 0.90
C GLN A 26 -12.51 -5.69 0.72
N MET A 27 -11.22 -5.41 0.49
CA MET A 27 -10.75 -4.06 0.20
C MET A 27 -11.33 -3.48 -1.11
N GLU A 28 -11.91 -4.29 -1.99
CA GLU A 28 -12.65 -3.84 -3.17
C GLU A 28 -13.92 -3.06 -2.80
N GLN A 29 -14.48 -3.31 -1.62
CA GLN A 29 -15.72 -2.69 -1.15
C GLN A 29 -15.52 -1.28 -0.59
N PHE A 30 -14.26 -0.92 -0.27
CA PHE A 30 -13.93 0.37 0.34
C PHE A 30 -13.36 1.32 -0.72
N THR A 31 -13.90 2.53 -0.78
CA THR A 31 -13.41 3.56 -1.68
C THR A 31 -12.16 4.22 -1.11
N GLN A 32 -11.09 4.31 -1.91
CA GLN A 32 -9.87 5.02 -1.53
C GLN A 32 -9.93 6.48 -2.01
N HIS A 33 -9.94 6.68 -3.31
CA HIS A 33 -9.99 8.00 -3.94
C HIS A 33 -10.93 7.97 -5.15
N GLY A 34 -12.01 8.76 -5.12
CA GLY A 34 -12.95 8.87 -6.23
C GLY A 34 -13.70 7.57 -6.49
N ARG A 35 -13.37 6.91 -7.60
CA ARG A 35 -13.95 5.62 -8.00
C ARG A 35 -12.99 4.44 -7.78
N VAL A 36 -11.80 4.71 -7.27
CA VAL A 36 -10.76 3.72 -7.05
C VAL A 36 -11.00 3.04 -5.70
N SER A 37 -11.07 1.71 -5.67
CA SER A 37 -11.16 0.95 -4.44
C SER A 37 -9.81 0.90 -3.71
N THR A 38 -9.83 0.61 -2.41
CA THR A 38 -8.60 0.43 -1.61
C THR A 38 -7.73 -0.68 -2.18
N LEU A 39 -8.32 -1.79 -2.66
CA LEU A 39 -7.54 -2.86 -3.30
C LEU A 39 -6.88 -2.40 -4.60
N GLU A 40 -7.62 -1.71 -5.47
CA GLU A 40 -7.07 -1.20 -6.72
C GLU A 40 -5.93 -0.21 -6.47
N HIS A 41 -6.07 0.68 -5.49
CA HIS A 41 -5.02 1.58 -5.06
C HIS A 41 -3.77 0.81 -4.59
N CYS A 42 -3.91 -0.16 -3.69
CA CYS A 42 -2.80 -0.96 -3.20
C CYS A 42 -2.09 -1.74 -4.32
N LEU A 43 -2.81 -2.26 -5.31
CA LEU A 43 -2.23 -2.91 -6.48
C LEU A 43 -1.43 -1.93 -7.34
N ARG A 44 -1.92 -0.71 -7.54
CA ARG A 44 -1.20 0.34 -8.26
C ARG A 44 0.07 0.75 -7.51
N VAL A 45 0.00 0.88 -6.19
CA VAL A 45 1.17 1.18 -5.35
C VAL A 45 2.19 0.05 -5.43
N ALA A 46 1.76 -1.21 -5.40
CA ALA A 46 2.64 -2.37 -5.55
C ALA A 46 3.34 -2.38 -6.93
N GLU A 47 2.60 -2.19 -8.02
CA GLU A 47 3.15 -2.13 -9.37
C GLU A 47 4.16 -0.98 -9.51
N ARG A 48 3.83 0.20 -8.98
CA ARG A 48 4.70 1.38 -9.05
C ARG A 48 5.97 1.23 -8.21
N SER A 49 5.84 0.73 -6.99
CA SER A 49 6.99 0.46 -6.12
C SER A 49 7.93 -0.56 -6.74
N PHE A 50 7.37 -1.62 -7.31
CA PHE A 50 8.13 -2.66 -8.00
C PHE A 50 8.85 -2.09 -9.24
N TRP A 51 8.15 -1.32 -10.06
CA TRP A 51 8.73 -0.64 -11.22
C TRP A 51 9.86 0.32 -10.82
N LEU A 52 9.65 1.16 -9.80
CA LEU A 52 10.68 2.07 -9.30
C LEU A 52 11.93 1.31 -8.84
N SER A 53 11.77 0.21 -8.09
CA SER A 53 12.91 -0.59 -7.62
C SER A 53 13.79 -1.08 -8.77
N LEU A 54 13.16 -1.48 -9.87
CA LEU A 54 13.87 -1.95 -11.07
C LEU A 54 14.58 -0.82 -11.81
N ARG A 55 13.90 0.33 -11.97
CA ARG A 55 14.47 1.48 -12.73
C ARG A 55 15.58 2.20 -11.99
N LEU A 56 15.52 2.23 -10.67
CA LEU A 56 16.58 2.77 -9.82
C LEU A 56 17.74 1.79 -9.61
N GLY A 57 17.58 0.53 -10.03
CA GLY A 57 18.58 -0.52 -9.79
C GLY A 57 18.75 -0.84 -8.29
N TRP A 58 17.76 -0.56 -7.46
CA TRP A 58 17.87 -0.78 -6.03
C TRP A 58 17.75 -2.25 -5.68
N GLN A 59 18.71 -2.75 -4.91
CA GLN A 59 18.62 -4.07 -4.30
C GLN A 59 17.60 -4.02 -3.17
N VAL A 60 16.46 -4.68 -3.38
CA VAL A 60 15.32 -4.73 -2.45
C VAL A 60 14.85 -6.16 -2.24
N ASP A 61 14.27 -6.41 -1.10
CA ASP A 61 13.45 -7.59 -0.86
C ASP A 61 12.10 -7.41 -1.56
N ARG A 62 11.97 -8.00 -2.76
CA ARG A 62 10.77 -7.85 -3.59
C ARG A 62 9.51 -8.40 -2.94
N LYS A 63 9.65 -9.46 -2.13
CA LYS A 63 8.53 -10.00 -1.37
C LYS A 63 8.05 -9.02 -0.32
N ALA A 64 8.97 -8.49 0.49
CA ALA A 64 8.66 -7.48 1.49
C ALA A 64 8.07 -6.21 0.87
N LEU A 65 8.64 -5.75 -0.26
CA LEU A 65 8.15 -4.59 -1.01
C LEU A 65 6.69 -4.75 -1.43
N VAL A 66 6.36 -5.87 -2.11
CA VAL A 66 5.02 -6.12 -2.63
C VAL A 66 4.04 -6.39 -1.50
N THR A 67 4.43 -7.18 -0.49
CA THR A 67 3.59 -7.43 0.70
C THR A 67 3.26 -6.12 1.42
N GLY A 68 4.28 -5.29 1.68
CA GLY A 68 4.09 -4.00 2.34
C GLY A 68 3.19 -3.07 1.53
N ALA A 69 3.38 -3.02 0.20
CA ALA A 69 2.55 -2.21 -0.69
C ALA A 69 1.09 -2.69 -0.76
N LEU A 70 0.84 -4.00 -0.77
CA LEU A 70 -0.53 -4.53 -0.77
C LEU A 70 -1.27 -4.32 0.54
N LEU A 71 -0.55 -4.27 1.65
CA LEU A 71 -1.14 -4.22 3.00
C LEU A 71 -1.02 -2.84 3.67
N HIS A 72 -0.41 -1.83 3.01
CA HIS A 72 -0.20 -0.53 3.65
C HIS A 72 -1.50 0.17 4.07
N ASP A 73 -2.57 -0.05 3.31
CA ASP A 73 -3.92 0.46 3.54
C ASP A 73 -4.94 -0.63 3.91
N PHE A 74 -4.48 -1.73 4.51
CA PHE A 74 -5.34 -2.83 4.97
C PHE A 74 -6.05 -2.49 6.29
N TYR A 75 -6.71 -1.33 6.37
CA TYR A 75 -7.40 -0.88 7.58
C TYR A 75 -8.82 -1.44 7.75
N GLY A 76 -9.45 -1.98 6.70
CA GLY A 76 -10.69 -2.78 6.79
C GLY A 76 -11.96 -1.99 7.09
N TYR A 77 -12.05 -0.72 6.67
CA TYR A 77 -13.25 0.12 6.83
C TYR A 77 -13.34 1.21 5.76
N ASP A 78 -14.55 1.77 5.57
CA ASP A 78 -14.72 2.98 4.77
C ASP A 78 -14.35 4.22 5.60
N TRP A 79 -13.26 4.90 5.22
CA TRP A 79 -12.79 6.08 5.92
C TRP A 79 -13.60 7.35 5.60
N HIS A 80 -14.48 7.30 4.59
CA HIS A 80 -15.41 8.39 4.26
C HIS A 80 -16.61 8.40 5.21
N GLU A 81 -16.90 7.29 5.89
CA GLU A 81 -17.95 7.23 6.90
C GLU A 81 -17.50 7.93 8.19
N LYS A 82 -18.35 8.82 8.70
CA LYS A 82 -18.11 9.50 9.99
C LYS A 82 -18.10 8.46 11.12
N ARG A 83 -16.97 8.31 11.79
CA ARG A 83 -16.84 7.47 12.97
C ARG A 83 -16.94 8.31 14.25
N PRO A 84 -17.64 7.84 15.29
CA PRO A 84 -17.58 8.44 16.62
C PRO A 84 -16.11 8.48 17.10
N GLY A 85 -15.63 9.66 17.49
CA GLY A 85 -14.25 9.86 17.92
C GLY A 85 -13.27 10.26 16.80
N GLY A 86 -13.75 10.67 15.62
CA GLY A 86 -13.08 11.01 14.37
C GLY A 86 -11.71 11.65 14.49
N LYS A 87 -10.68 10.81 14.75
CA LYS A 87 -9.28 11.21 14.56
C LYS A 87 -9.02 11.31 13.06
N LEU A 88 -8.16 12.24 12.67
CA LEU A 88 -7.75 12.45 11.30
C LEU A 88 -7.23 11.13 10.72
N HIS A 89 -7.95 10.58 9.74
CA HIS A 89 -7.65 9.28 9.11
C HIS A 89 -6.18 9.19 8.68
N GLY A 90 -5.64 10.23 8.05
CA GLY A 90 -4.25 10.28 7.57
C GLY A 90 -3.19 9.99 8.65
N PHE A 91 -3.48 10.26 9.93
CA PHE A 91 -2.55 10.01 11.04
C PHE A 91 -2.74 8.63 11.68
N THR A 92 -3.92 8.05 11.57
CA THR A 92 -4.29 6.85 12.34
C THR A 92 -4.34 5.58 11.49
N HIS A 93 -4.58 5.70 10.17
CA HIS A 93 -4.75 4.51 9.34
C HIS A 93 -3.50 3.62 9.20
N PRO A 94 -2.23 4.12 9.26
CA PRO A 94 -1.09 3.21 9.23
C PRO A 94 -1.05 2.24 10.41
N ALA A 95 -1.45 2.72 11.60
CA ALA A 95 -1.56 1.86 12.78
C ALA A 95 -2.73 0.87 12.63
N ALA A 96 -3.89 1.33 12.17
CA ALA A 96 -5.05 0.48 11.92
C ALA A 96 -4.76 -0.59 10.85
N ALA A 97 -4.10 -0.22 9.76
CA ALA A 97 -3.68 -1.15 8.72
C ALA A 97 -2.71 -2.20 9.27
N PHE A 98 -1.73 -1.78 10.07
CA PHE A 98 -0.79 -2.71 10.70
C PHE A 98 -1.47 -3.67 11.67
N GLU A 99 -2.35 -3.17 12.55
CA GLU A 99 -3.09 -4.01 13.50
C GLU A 99 -3.97 -5.02 12.76
N ASN A 100 -4.72 -4.57 11.76
CA ASN A 100 -5.60 -5.44 10.99
C ASN A 100 -4.81 -6.47 10.20
N ALA A 101 -3.77 -6.08 9.48
CA ALA A 101 -2.91 -7.00 8.74
C ALA A 101 -2.24 -8.05 9.67
N SER A 102 -1.85 -7.66 10.88
CA SER A 102 -1.23 -8.57 11.87
C SER A 102 -2.16 -9.67 12.38
N ARG A 103 -3.48 -9.51 12.24
CA ARG A 103 -4.47 -10.54 12.61
C ARG A 103 -4.52 -11.68 11.60
N PHE A 104 -4.28 -11.38 10.33
CA PHE A 104 -4.44 -12.33 9.22
C PHE A 104 -3.10 -12.81 8.65
N PHE A 105 -2.04 -12.00 8.81
CA PHE A 105 -0.74 -12.28 8.21
C PHE A 105 0.39 -12.26 9.23
N ARG A 106 1.33 -13.21 9.09
CA ARG A 106 2.60 -13.12 9.79
C ARG A 106 3.47 -12.09 9.06
N LEU A 107 3.66 -10.93 9.67
CA LEU A 107 4.43 -9.83 9.11
C LEU A 107 5.85 -9.80 9.69
N PRO A 108 6.90 -10.07 8.92
CA PRO A 108 8.28 -9.83 9.31
C PRO A 108 8.55 -8.34 9.60
N ARG A 109 9.70 -8.05 10.22
CA ARG A 109 10.04 -6.69 10.68
C ARG A 109 9.99 -5.64 9.55
N LYS A 110 10.43 -6.01 8.35
CA LYS A 110 10.51 -5.11 7.22
C LYS A 110 9.13 -4.69 6.73
N GLU A 111 8.23 -5.65 6.54
CA GLU A 111 6.84 -5.41 6.13
C GLU A 111 6.08 -4.56 7.14
N ARG A 112 6.29 -4.83 8.44
CA ARG A 112 5.75 -3.97 9.52
C ARG A 112 6.23 -2.53 9.40
N GLY A 113 7.52 -2.36 9.13
CA GLY A 113 8.13 -1.04 8.93
C GLY A 113 7.50 -0.30 7.75
N ILE A 114 7.32 -0.98 6.61
CA ILE A 114 6.70 -0.41 5.40
C ILE A 114 5.28 0.08 5.70
N ILE A 115 4.44 -0.77 6.29
CA ILE A 115 3.03 -0.43 6.57
C ILE A 115 2.95 0.77 7.52
N ARG A 116 3.77 0.82 8.58
CA ARG A 116 3.72 1.87 9.59
C ARG A 116 4.29 3.20 9.13
N SER A 117 5.18 3.22 8.15
CA SER A 117 5.89 4.43 7.72
C SER A 117 5.43 5.02 6.39
N HIS A 118 4.46 4.39 5.69
CA HIS A 118 4.07 4.84 4.35
C HIS A 118 3.56 6.29 4.32
N MET A 119 2.95 6.78 5.41
CA MET A 119 2.43 8.14 5.50
C MET A 119 3.48 9.20 5.86
N TRP A 120 4.76 8.83 5.98
CA TRP A 120 5.79 9.85 6.18
C TRP A 120 5.82 10.85 5.00
N PRO A 121 6.00 12.19 5.21
CA PRO A 121 6.34 12.87 6.47
C PRO A 121 5.15 13.26 7.36
N LEU A 122 3.90 12.95 6.99
CA LEU A 122 2.74 13.30 7.81
C LEU A 122 2.83 12.68 9.21
N THR A 123 3.28 11.43 9.29
CA THR A 123 3.57 10.73 10.55
C THR A 123 5.07 10.82 10.87
N LEU A 124 5.50 11.96 11.42
CA LEU A 124 6.93 12.30 11.65
C LEU A 124 7.70 11.24 12.44
N PHE A 125 7.07 10.59 13.43
CA PHE A 125 7.73 9.60 14.30
C PHE A 125 7.93 8.22 13.66
N HIS A 126 7.42 8.01 12.44
CA HIS A 126 7.53 6.75 11.72
C HIS A 126 8.18 6.98 10.35
N ALA A 127 9.44 7.41 10.35
CA ALA A 127 10.18 7.58 9.11
C ALA A 127 10.52 6.22 8.46
N PRO A 128 10.54 6.14 7.11
CA PRO A 128 11.02 4.96 6.41
C PRO A 128 12.49 4.65 6.76
N VAL A 129 12.78 3.41 7.18
CA VAL A 129 14.11 2.98 7.59
C VAL A 129 14.79 2.00 6.61
N CYS A 130 14.11 1.66 5.51
CA CYS A 130 14.64 0.79 4.46
C CYS A 130 14.19 1.26 3.07
N ARG A 131 14.87 0.77 2.02
CA ARG A 131 14.60 1.15 0.63
C ARG A 131 13.16 0.84 0.23
N GLU A 132 12.66 -0.30 0.64
CA GLU A 132 11.29 -0.74 0.35
C GLU A 132 10.27 0.23 0.95
N ALA A 133 10.47 0.69 2.17
CA ALA A 133 9.58 1.65 2.82
C ALA A 133 9.57 3.02 2.12
N TRP A 134 10.74 3.50 1.67
CA TRP A 134 10.84 4.71 0.84
C TRP A 134 10.10 4.58 -0.48
N LEU A 135 10.27 3.43 -1.17
CA LEU A 135 9.61 3.17 -2.45
C LEU A 135 8.09 3.13 -2.31
N VAL A 136 7.58 2.44 -1.28
CA VAL A 136 6.14 2.36 -1.04
C VAL A 136 5.58 3.74 -0.66
N SER A 137 6.23 4.48 0.24
CA SER A 137 5.80 5.83 0.61
C SER A 137 5.77 6.80 -0.58
N ALA A 138 6.75 6.74 -1.47
CA ALA A 138 6.79 7.57 -2.67
C ALA A 138 5.72 7.14 -3.71
N ALA A 139 5.57 5.84 -3.93
CA ALA A 139 4.59 5.29 -4.86
C ALA A 139 3.15 5.57 -4.42
N ASP A 140 2.85 5.44 -3.14
CA ASP A 140 1.56 5.76 -2.54
C ASP A 140 1.17 7.22 -2.83
N LYS A 141 2.05 8.17 -2.52
CA LYS A 141 1.78 9.61 -2.76
C LYS A 141 1.58 9.90 -4.25
N TRP A 142 2.37 9.26 -5.10
CA TRP A 142 2.22 9.41 -6.53
C TRP A 142 0.88 8.87 -7.03
N CYS A 143 0.48 7.65 -6.61
CA CYS A 143 -0.82 7.07 -6.97
C CYS A 143 -1.97 7.92 -6.45
N SER A 144 -1.93 8.34 -5.18
CA SER A 144 -2.96 9.19 -4.56
C SER A 144 -3.14 10.52 -5.30
N LEU A 145 -2.04 11.14 -5.75
CA LEU A 145 -2.09 12.37 -6.54
C LEU A 145 -2.77 12.14 -7.89
N GLU A 146 -2.36 11.11 -8.63
CA GLU A 146 -2.97 10.77 -9.93
C GLU A 146 -4.45 10.46 -9.80
N GLU A 147 -4.84 9.67 -8.81
CA GLU A 147 -6.22 9.28 -8.55
C GLU A 147 -7.09 10.49 -8.17
N THR A 148 -6.54 11.42 -7.39
CA THR A 148 -7.22 12.66 -7.03
C THR A 148 -7.39 13.61 -8.23
N LEU A 149 -6.38 13.72 -9.10
CA LEU A 149 -6.46 14.56 -10.29
C LEU A 149 -7.42 14.00 -11.34
N ASN A 150 -7.50 12.67 -11.48
CA ASN A 150 -8.42 12.01 -12.41
C ASN A 150 -9.90 12.07 -11.96
N LYS A 151 -10.18 12.42 -10.70
CA LYS A 151 -11.54 12.74 -10.23
C LYS A 151 -12.14 13.98 -10.90
N ARG A 152 -11.30 14.85 -11.44
CA ARG A 152 -11.73 16.15 -12.01
C ARG A 152 -12.07 16.09 -13.48
N LYS A 153 -11.94 14.91 -14.10
CA LYS A 153 -12.38 14.62 -15.47
C LYS A 153 -13.56 13.66 -15.44
#